data_77b4e83c19f124553c72ca0f7840b195
#
_entry.id   77b4e83c19f124553c72ca0f7840b195
#
_cell.length_a   1.000
_cell.length_b   1.000
_cell.length_c   1.000
_cell.angle_alpha   90.00
_cell.angle_beta   90.00
_cell.angle_gamma   90.00
#
_symmetry.space_group_name_H-M   'P 1'
#
loop_
_entity.id
_entity.type
_entity.pdbx_description
1 polymer ?
#
loop_
_entity_poly.entity_id
_entity_poly.type
_entity_poly.pdbx_seq_one_letter_code
_entity_poly.pdbx_strand_id
1 'polypeptide(L)'
;SLGGPLDLQLCTSFRFNPMPKGGVFTIPTALLVRTRSTELESWQTHQQTHRMMQDLMCLVYGKPCGSRLISVMREDDQELPPTDERRFWRDAYQPSFGRTVDPDRQLTDDDNPLFFLDEANADLVAKWLNEYPYWSRPTWIAMSALFHRTLPAESQLVHVAVALEALGYAIAEKANPDKKVSGTYEALLKNIFDFLGYEPVSYTHLTL
;
A
#
# COMPACT_ATOMS: atom_id res chain seq x y z
N SER A 1 -14.09 -11.40 1.72
CA SER A 1 -13.33 -12.07 2.79
C SER A 1 -11.97 -12.40 2.23
N LEU A 2 -10.93 -11.75 2.71
CA LEU A 2 -9.56 -12.21 2.54
C LEU A 2 -9.58 -13.66 3.02
N GLY A 3 -9.25 -14.60 2.14
CA GLY A 3 -9.45 -16.03 2.36
C GLY A 3 -8.64 -16.58 3.53
N GLY A 4 -9.08 -16.31 4.72
CA GLY A 4 -8.53 -16.71 6.00
C GLY A 4 -8.77 -15.62 7.04
N PRO A 5 -8.91 -15.96 8.32
CA PRO A 5 -9.21 -15.02 9.38
C PRO A 5 -7.94 -14.26 9.81
N LEU A 6 -7.41 -13.41 8.92
CA LEU A 6 -6.33 -12.48 9.28
C LEU A 6 -6.93 -11.26 9.96
N ASP A 7 -6.61 -11.09 11.22
CA ASP A 7 -6.81 -9.83 11.93
C ASP A 7 -5.68 -8.87 11.58
N LEU A 8 -6.03 -7.69 11.07
CA LEU A 8 -5.09 -6.64 10.73
C LEU A 8 -5.19 -5.51 11.74
N GLN A 9 -4.08 -5.18 12.36
CA GLN A 9 -3.97 -4.07 13.29
C GLN A 9 -2.98 -3.04 12.76
N LEU A 10 -3.41 -1.78 12.78
CA LEU A 10 -2.55 -0.63 12.53
C LEU A 10 -2.23 0.01 13.88
N CYS A 11 -0.96 0.12 14.19
CA CYS A 11 -0.49 0.69 15.44
C CYS A 11 0.55 1.76 15.17
N THR A 12 0.52 2.85 15.91
CA THR A 12 1.60 3.81 15.91
C THR A 12 2.69 3.32 16.87
N SER A 13 3.92 3.23 16.39
CA SER A 13 5.09 2.98 17.21
C SER A 13 5.93 4.23 17.31
N PHE A 14 6.40 4.52 18.52
CA PHE A 14 7.36 5.57 18.73
C PHE A 14 8.54 5.03 19.53
N ARG A 15 9.74 5.47 19.18
CA ARG A 15 10.95 5.16 19.94
C ARG A 15 11.35 6.38 20.74
N PHE A 16 11.43 6.23 22.05
CA PHE A 16 12.00 7.25 22.91
C PHE A 16 13.53 7.12 22.87
N ASN A 17 14.24 8.15 22.43
CA ASN A 17 15.68 8.20 22.56
C ASN A 17 16.04 9.01 23.81
N PRO A 18 16.51 8.38 24.91
CA PRO A 18 16.76 9.06 26.17
C PRO A 18 17.99 10.00 26.12
N MET A 19 18.78 9.97 25.07
CA MET A 19 19.95 10.83 24.92
C MET A 19 19.80 11.75 23.72
N PRO A 20 19.26 12.98 23.89
CA PRO A 20 19.17 13.93 22.82
C PRO A 20 20.57 14.43 22.42
N LYS A 21 20.99 14.16 21.19
CA LYS A 21 22.17 14.82 20.62
C LYS A 21 21.81 16.27 20.31
N GLY A 22 22.49 17.23 20.95
CA GLY A 22 22.32 18.65 20.69
C GLY A 22 21.09 19.31 21.30
N GLY A 23 20.46 18.72 22.35
CA GLY A 23 19.33 19.30 23.05
C GLY A 23 17.98 19.24 22.31
N VAL A 24 17.90 18.58 21.16
CA VAL A 24 16.66 18.39 20.40
C VAL A 24 16.10 17.00 20.70
N PHE A 25 14.87 16.95 21.21
CA PHE A 25 14.13 15.70 21.37
C PHE A 25 13.50 15.32 20.04
N THR A 26 13.92 14.21 19.49
CA THR A 26 13.27 13.62 18.32
C THR A 26 12.59 12.33 18.73
N ILE A 27 11.28 12.23 18.51
CA ILE A 27 10.52 11.01 18.71
C ILE A 27 10.20 10.43 17.33
N PRO A 28 11.03 9.53 16.79
CA PRO A 28 10.71 8.91 15.51
C PRO A 28 9.45 8.06 15.68
N THR A 29 8.45 8.36 14.87
CA THR A 29 7.21 7.60 14.80
C THR A 29 7.23 6.68 13.57
N ALA A 30 6.64 5.52 13.70
CA ALA A 30 6.45 4.60 12.58
C ALA A 30 5.06 3.98 12.65
N LEU A 31 4.46 3.78 11.51
CA LEU A 31 3.27 2.96 11.39
C LEU A 31 3.69 1.49 11.44
N LEU A 32 3.15 0.75 12.38
CA LEU A 32 3.28 -0.70 12.47
C LEU A 32 2.04 -1.35 11.90
N VAL A 33 2.26 -2.24 10.94
CA VAL A 33 1.23 -3.14 10.44
C VAL A 33 1.46 -4.49 11.08
N ARG A 34 0.49 -4.98 11.84
CA ARG A 34 0.51 -6.29 12.46
C ARG A 34 -0.58 -7.15 11.85
N THR A 35 -0.23 -8.35 11.43
CA THR A 35 -1.21 -9.36 11.02
C THR A 35 -1.17 -10.53 11.98
N ARG A 36 -2.34 -10.99 12.40
CA ARG A 36 -2.50 -12.15 13.26
C ARG A 36 -3.53 -13.10 12.64
N SER A 37 -3.25 -14.39 12.68
CA SER A 37 -4.21 -15.41 12.33
C SER A 37 -4.64 -16.19 13.58
N THR A 38 -5.88 -16.65 13.59
CA THR A 38 -6.40 -17.61 14.60
C THR A 38 -6.09 -19.04 14.23
N GLU A 39 -5.74 -19.28 12.97
CA GLU A 39 -5.33 -20.58 12.44
C GLU A 39 -3.93 -20.45 11.84
N LEU A 40 -3.29 -21.59 11.61
CA LEU A 40 -1.98 -21.61 10.96
C LEU A 40 -2.10 -21.10 9.52
N GLU A 41 -1.52 -19.95 9.27
CA GLU A 41 -1.47 -19.35 7.95
C GLU A 41 -0.05 -19.35 7.37
N SER A 42 0.02 -19.41 6.05
CA SER A 42 1.30 -19.38 5.37
C SER A 42 1.98 -18.01 5.54
N TRP A 43 3.30 -18.02 5.58
CA TRP A 43 4.11 -16.80 5.53
C TRP A 43 3.73 -15.89 4.36
N GLN A 44 3.43 -16.47 3.19
CA GLN A 44 3.05 -15.75 1.99
C GLN A 44 1.76 -14.95 2.16
N THR A 45 0.77 -15.49 2.87
CA THR A 45 -0.49 -14.82 3.17
C THR A 45 -0.26 -13.55 3.98
N HIS A 46 0.54 -13.65 5.04
CA HIS A 46 0.92 -12.49 5.83
C HIS A 46 1.69 -11.47 4.99
N GLN A 47 2.70 -11.90 4.25
CA GLN A 47 3.51 -11.04 3.38
C GLN A 47 2.67 -10.30 2.35
N GLN A 48 1.71 -10.98 1.73
CA GLN A 48 0.83 -10.38 0.74
C GLN A 48 0.00 -9.25 1.36
N THR A 49 -0.58 -9.47 2.54
CA THR A 49 -1.36 -8.45 3.25
C THR A 49 -0.50 -7.22 3.60
N HIS A 50 0.72 -7.43 4.06
CA HIS A 50 1.63 -6.32 4.32
C HIS A 50 2.01 -5.56 3.04
N ARG A 51 2.17 -6.24 1.91
CA ARG A 51 2.42 -5.58 0.62
C ARG A 51 1.23 -4.75 0.14
N MET A 52 0.01 -5.27 0.31
CA MET A 52 -1.22 -4.51 0.02
C MET A 52 -1.28 -3.21 0.84
N MET A 53 -0.92 -3.29 2.11
CA MET A 53 -0.84 -2.11 2.98
C MET A 53 0.27 -1.15 2.57
N GLN A 54 1.44 -1.65 2.18
CA GLN A 54 2.52 -0.82 1.64
C GLN A 54 2.07 -0.06 0.39
N ASP A 55 1.40 -0.75 -0.53
CA ASP A 55 0.88 -0.12 -1.75
C ASP A 55 -0.16 0.96 -1.43
N LEU A 56 -1.06 0.71 -0.47
CA LEU A 56 -2.00 1.73 0.01
C LEU A 56 -1.27 2.96 0.56
N MET A 57 -0.25 2.76 1.39
CA MET A 57 0.53 3.87 1.93
C MET A 57 1.23 4.68 0.83
N CYS A 58 1.78 4.00 -0.18
CA CYS A 58 2.36 4.69 -1.32
C CYS A 58 1.34 5.54 -2.09
N LEU A 59 0.11 5.05 -2.25
CA LEU A 59 -0.97 5.81 -2.89
C LEU A 59 -1.40 7.00 -2.03
N VAL A 60 -1.55 6.80 -0.72
CA VAL A 60 -1.97 7.84 0.24
C VAL A 60 -1.00 9.02 0.26
N TYR A 61 0.29 8.73 0.20
CA TYR A 61 1.33 9.78 0.21
C TYR A 61 1.78 10.23 -1.18
N GLY A 62 1.37 9.53 -2.26
CA GLY A 62 1.89 9.78 -3.61
C GLY A 62 3.40 9.59 -3.72
N LYS A 63 4.01 8.88 -2.78
CA LYS A 63 5.46 8.67 -2.65
C LYS A 63 5.79 7.21 -2.33
N PRO A 64 7.01 6.74 -2.65
CA PRO A 64 7.43 5.41 -2.23
C PRO A 64 7.54 5.34 -0.71
N CYS A 65 6.72 4.48 -0.11
CA CYS A 65 6.78 4.15 1.32
C CYS A 65 7.50 2.82 1.51
N GLY A 66 8.62 2.83 2.23
CA GLY A 66 9.38 1.62 2.54
C GLY A 66 8.70 0.81 3.64
N SER A 67 8.82 -0.50 3.58
CA SER A 67 8.42 -1.40 4.66
C SER A 67 9.50 -2.42 4.95
N ARG A 68 9.58 -2.85 6.19
CA ARG A 68 10.50 -3.90 6.64
C ARG A 68 9.83 -4.79 7.67
N LEU A 69 10.19 -6.04 7.67
CA LEU A 69 9.80 -6.93 8.74
C LEU A 69 10.60 -6.57 10.01
N ILE A 70 9.93 -6.51 11.14
CA ILE A 70 10.54 -6.21 12.44
C ILE A 70 10.58 -7.48 13.28
N SER A 71 9.43 -8.14 13.43
CA SER A 71 9.31 -9.32 14.29
C SER A 71 8.24 -10.27 13.78
N VAL A 72 8.37 -11.51 14.16
CA VAL A 72 7.41 -12.58 13.91
C VAL A 72 7.09 -13.33 15.19
N MET A 73 5.93 -13.94 15.21
CA MET A 73 5.54 -14.90 16.26
C MET A 73 5.22 -16.22 15.57
N ARG A 74 5.73 -17.31 16.11
CA ARG A 74 5.48 -18.65 15.60
C ARG A 74 4.69 -19.45 16.63
N GLU A 75 3.89 -20.38 16.17
CA GLU A 75 3.10 -21.23 17.06
C GLU A 75 3.97 -22.15 17.92
N ASP A 76 5.07 -22.65 17.38
CA ASP A 76 6.01 -23.52 18.06
C ASP A 76 6.88 -22.80 19.13
N ASP A 77 6.79 -21.47 19.22
CA ASP A 77 7.39 -20.66 20.30
C ASP A 77 6.55 -20.66 21.61
N GLN A 78 5.43 -21.40 21.65
CA GLN A 78 4.50 -21.40 22.79
C GLN A 78 4.97 -22.17 24.03
N GLU A 79 6.14 -22.77 24.01
CA GLU A 79 6.68 -23.53 25.15
C GLU A 79 7.09 -22.66 26.36
N LEU A 80 7.02 -21.34 26.25
CA LEU A 80 7.31 -20.42 27.36
C LEU A 80 6.03 -19.97 28.05
N PRO A 81 5.96 -19.96 29.39
CA PRO A 81 4.75 -19.57 30.13
C PRO A 81 4.31 -18.15 29.73
N PRO A 82 3.01 -17.92 29.51
CA PRO A 82 2.45 -16.69 28.95
C PRO A 82 2.38 -15.54 29.96
N THR A 83 3.52 -15.09 30.48
CA THR A 83 3.56 -13.96 31.41
C THR A 83 3.72 -12.60 30.75
N ASP A 84 4.10 -12.55 29.48
CA ASP A 84 4.24 -11.31 28.73
C ASP A 84 4.12 -11.60 27.23
N GLU A 85 3.09 -11.06 26.57
CA GLU A 85 2.89 -11.18 25.11
C GLU A 85 4.11 -10.72 24.29
N ARG A 86 4.93 -9.82 24.82
CA ARG A 86 6.15 -9.34 24.17
C ARG A 86 7.22 -10.43 24.03
N ARG A 87 7.18 -11.47 24.85
CA ARG A 87 8.18 -12.54 24.83
C ARG A 87 8.05 -13.49 23.66
N PHE A 88 6.89 -13.51 23.00
CA PHE A 88 6.63 -14.38 21.85
C PHE A 88 7.06 -13.77 20.51
N TRP A 89 7.29 -12.47 20.46
CA TRP A 89 7.76 -11.80 19.26
C TRP A 89 9.26 -11.92 19.13
N ARG A 90 9.71 -12.57 18.04
CA ARG A 90 11.12 -12.72 17.69
C ARG A 90 11.51 -11.69 16.66
N ASP A 91 12.63 -11.04 16.84
CA ASP A 91 13.22 -10.19 15.82
C ASP A 91 13.41 -10.99 14.55
N ALA A 92 12.98 -10.43 13.43
CA ALA A 92 13.05 -11.09 12.15
C ALA A 92 13.57 -10.14 11.09
N TYR A 93 14.34 -10.69 10.18
CA TYR A 93 14.85 -9.96 9.03
C TYR A 93 14.60 -10.76 7.76
N GLN A 94 13.80 -10.20 6.86
CA GLN A 94 13.53 -10.75 5.55
C GLN A 94 13.57 -9.63 4.52
N PRO A 95 14.65 -9.52 3.72
CA PRO A 95 14.83 -8.42 2.76
C PRO A 95 13.73 -8.33 1.71
N SER A 96 13.16 -9.47 1.31
CA SER A 96 12.10 -9.54 0.30
C SER A 96 10.69 -9.37 0.87
N PHE A 97 10.53 -9.13 2.17
CA PHE A 97 9.20 -9.02 2.79
C PHE A 97 8.41 -7.85 2.22
N GLY A 98 9.02 -6.69 2.12
CA GLY A 98 8.46 -5.48 1.53
C GLY A 98 9.46 -4.78 0.64
N ARG A 99 9.04 -3.70 -0.01
CA ARG A 99 9.95 -2.83 -0.75
C ARG A 99 10.61 -1.85 0.22
N THR A 100 11.91 -1.72 0.12
CA THR A 100 12.67 -0.73 0.89
C THR A 100 12.80 0.55 0.10
N VAL A 101 12.85 1.67 0.79
CA VAL A 101 13.09 3.00 0.22
C VAL A 101 14.42 3.51 0.72
N ASP A 102 15.13 4.17 -0.14
CA ASP A 102 16.36 4.87 0.22
C ASP A 102 16.08 5.89 1.36
N PRO A 103 16.94 5.98 2.37
CA PRO A 103 16.80 6.93 3.48
C PRO A 103 16.52 8.38 3.05
N ASP A 104 17.14 8.82 1.95
CA ASP A 104 16.95 10.18 1.42
C ASP A 104 15.55 10.41 0.79
N ARG A 105 14.75 9.37 0.67
CA ARG A 105 13.38 9.41 0.13
C ARG A 105 12.31 9.03 1.16
N GLN A 106 12.70 8.92 2.42
CA GLN A 106 11.74 8.68 3.48
C GLN A 106 10.75 9.85 3.59
N LEU A 107 9.56 9.54 4.09
CA LEU A 107 8.57 10.56 4.40
C LEU A 107 9.14 11.55 5.41
N THR A 108 8.85 12.82 5.20
CA THR A 108 9.21 13.92 6.08
C THR A 108 7.97 14.49 6.74
N ASP A 109 8.12 15.34 7.74
CA ASP A 109 7.00 15.99 8.42
C ASP A 109 6.17 16.90 7.49
N ASP A 110 6.76 17.32 6.36
CA ASP A 110 6.08 18.13 5.33
C ASP A 110 5.22 17.29 4.36
N ASP A 111 5.31 15.95 4.42
CA ASP A 111 4.56 15.08 3.55
C ASP A 111 3.13 14.88 4.07
N ASN A 112 2.19 15.52 3.41
CA ASN A 112 0.77 15.40 3.74
C ASN A 112 0.13 14.21 3.01
N PRO A 113 -0.53 13.29 3.75
CA PRO A 113 -1.30 12.23 3.13
C PRO A 113 -2.57 12.78 2.47
N LEU A 114 -3.07 12.09 1.44
CA LEU A 114 -4.37 12.41 0.82
C LEU A 114 -5.53 12.25 1.82
N PHE A 115 -5.41 11.34 2.77
CA PHE A 115 -6.32 11.15 3.89
C PHE A 115 -5.58 10.45 5.06
N PHE A 116 -6.10 10.59 6.27
CA PHE A 116 -5.54 9.95 7.44
C PHE A 116 -6.10 8.53 7.60
N LEU A 117 -5.23 7.58 7.97
CA LEU A 117 -5.62 6.22 8.34
C LEU A 117 -6.00 6.20 9.82
N ASP A 118 -7.19 6.62 10.12
CA ASP A 118 -7.81 6.62 11.45
C ASP A 118 -9.03 5.67 11.50
N GLU A 119 -9.73 5.66 12.62
CA GLU A 119 -10.92 4.82 12.79
C GLU A 119 -12.02 5.15 11.77
N ALA A 120 -12.14 6.43 11.38
CA ALA A 120 -13.14 6.85 10.41
C ALA A 120 -12.90 6.25 9.02
N ASN A 121 -11.66 5.87 8.72
CA ASN A 121 -11.26 5.29 7.44
C ASN A 121 -11.00 3.77 7.49
N ALA A 122 -11.32 3.10 8.59
CA ALA A 122 -11.11 1.65 8.73
C ALA A 122 -11.84 0.85 7.64
N ASP A 123 -13.06 1.24 7.29
CA ASP A 123 -13.84 0.61 6.21
C ASP A 123 -13.16 0.78 4.84
N LEU A 124 -12.47 1.88 4.60
CA LEU A 124 -11.70 2.11 3.38
C LEU A 124 -10.54 1.12 3.27
N VAL A 125 -9.83 0.89 4.39
CA VAL A 125 -8.74 -0.10 4.44
C VAL A 125 -9.28 -1.50 4.18
N ALA A 126 -10.37 -1.88 4.82
CA ALA A 126 -11.02 -3.16 4.60
C ALA A 126 -11.48 -3.33 3.15
N LYS A 127 -12.08 -2.30 2.56
CA LYS A 127 -12.47 -2.29 1.15
C LYS A 127 -11.27 -2.42 0.22
N TRP A 128 -10.19 -1.68 0.48
CA TRP A 128 -8.95 -1.79 -0.28
C TRP A 128 -8.41 -3.22 -0.30
N LEU A 129 -8.30 -3.86 0.88
CA LEU A 129 -7.78 -5.21 1.01
C LEU A 129 -8.67 -6.24 0.30
N ASN A 130 -10.00 -6.11 0.42
CA ASN A 130 -10.96 -7.01 -0.23
C ASN A 130 -10.99 -6.87 -1.75
N GLU A 131 -10.82 -5.67 -2.25
CA GLU A 131 -10.87 -5.36 -3.68
C GLU A 131 -9.48 -5.36 -4.35
N TYR A 132 -8.41 -5.56 -3.59
CA TYR A 132 -7.04 -5.52 -4.09
C TYR A 132 -6.79 -6.40 -5.33
N PRO A 133 -7.41 -7.59 -5.50
CA PRO A 133 -7.25 -8.36 -6.72
C PRO A 133 -7.56 -7.57 -8.01
N TYR A 134 -8.55 -6.67 -7.97
CA TYR A 134 -8.88 -5.80 -9.11
C TYR A 134 -7.84 -4.67 -9.27
N TRP A 135 -7.38 -4.10 -8.17
CA TRP A 135 -6.51 -2.93 -8.17
C TRP A 135 -5.02 -3.25 -8.24
N SER A 136 -4.62 -4.50 -8.03
CA SER A 136 -3.23 -4.90 -7.92
C SER A 136 -2.41 -4.56 -9.16
N ARG A 137 -2.94 -4.86 -10.35
CA ARG A 137 -2.22 -4.63 -11.62
C ARG A 137 -1.94 -3.15 -11.89
N PRO A 138 -2.95 -2.25 -11.91
CA PRO A 138 -2.68 -0.82 -12.11
C PRO A 138 -1.79 -0.24 -11.00
N THR A 139 -1.98 -0.68 -9.75
CA THR A 139 -1.16 -0.22 -8.62
C THR A 139 0.30 -0.62 -8.80
N TRP A 140 0.60 -1.85 -9.18
CA TRP A 140 1.98 -2.29 -9.37
C TRP A 140 2.69 -1.53 -10.48
N ILE A 141 2.01 -1.22 -11.56
CA ILE A 141 2.57 -0.44 -12.66
C ILE A 141 2.88 0.98 -12.17
N ALA A 142 1.93 1.63 -11.48
CA ALA A 142 2.12 2.96 -10.91
C ALA A 142 3.25 2.97 -9.87
N MET A 143 3.27 2.00 -8.94
CA MET A 143 4.32 1.88 -7.91
C MET A 143 5.69 1.63 -8.53
N SER A 144 5.77 0.85 -9.62
CA SER A 144 7.02 0.65 -10.34
C SER A 144 7.66 1.98 -10.74
N ALA A 145 6.87 2.90 -11.31
CA ALA A 145 7.36 4.23 -11.65
C ALA A 145 7.83 5.03 -10.42
N LEU A 146 7.09 4.96 -9.31
CA LEU A 146 7.44 5.68 -8.07
C LEU A 146 8.75 5.17 -7.43
N PHE A 147 8.99 3.85 -7.46
CA PHE A 147 10.18 3.25 -6.85
C PHE A 147 11.44 3.39 -7.70
N HIS A 148 11.33 3.62 -9.00
CA HIS A 148 12.47 3.85 -9.87
C HIS A 148 12.96 5.31 -9.82
N ARG A 149 14.20 5.52 -9.33
CA ARG A 149 14.78 6.85 -9.12
C ARG A 149 15.11 7.62 -10.39
N THR A 150 15.42 6.91 -11.45
CA THR A 150 16.15 7.48 -12.60
C THR A 150 15.44 7.25 -13.93
N LEU A 151 14.11 7.06 -13.88
CA LEU A 151 13.39 6.96 -15.14
C LEU A 151 13.34 8.32 -15.83
N PRO A 152 13.76 8.40 -17.11
CA PRO A 152 13.50 9.58 -17.94
C PRO A 152 12.00 9.94 -17.92
N ALA A 153 11.71 11.22 -18.12
CA ALA A 153 10.32 11.71 -18.10
C ALA A 153 9.41 10.96 -19.09
N GLU A 154 9.93 10.61 -20.24
CA GLU A 154 9.23 9.83 -21.26
C GLU A 154 8.86 8.43 -20.74
N SER A 155 9.77 7.78 -20.03
CA SER A 155 9.51 6.47 -19.43
C SER A 155 8.49 6.57 -18.30
N GLN A 156 8.53 7.62 -17.50
CA GLN A 156 7.51 7.88 -16.47
C GLN A 156 6.13 8.07 -17.11
N LEU A 157 6.05 8.85 -18.18
CA LEU A 157 4.80 9.07 -18.91
C LEU A 157 4.22 7.77 -19.45
N VAL A 158 5.07 6.90 -20.03
CA VAL A 158 4.63 5.57 -20.51
C VAL A 158 4.11 4.72 -19.35
N HIS A 159 4.79 4.69 -18.19
CA HIS A 159 4.30 3.94 -17.04
C HIS A 159 2.95 4.46 -16.54
N VAL A 160 2.78 5.78 -16.48
CA VAL A 160 1.49 6.39 -16.09
C VAL A 160 0.39 6.03 -17.09
N ALA A 161 0.66 6.13 -18.39
CA ALA A 161 -0.30 5.78 -19.42
C ALA A 161 -0.73 4.29 -19.31
N VAL A 162 0.23 3.37 -19.15
CA VAL A 162 -0.07 1.94 -18.97
C VAL A 162 -0.80 1.67 -17.65
N ALA A 163 -0.47 2.39 -16.57
CA ALA A 163 -1.19 2.27 -15.31
C ALA A 163 -2.65 2.72 -15.43
N LEU A 164 -2.91 3.84 -16.14
CA LEU A 164 -4.26 4.32 -16.39
C LEU A 164 -5.05 3.35 -17.31
N GLU A 165 -4.41 2.79 -18.34
CA GLU A 165 -5.02 1.76 -19.14
C GLU A 165 -5.43 0.56 -18.28
N ALA A 166 -4.52 0.04 -17.46
CA ALA A 166 -4.80 -1.07 -16.56
C ALA A 166 -5.91 -0.74 -15.54
N LEU A 167 -5.99 0.51 -15.06
CA LEU A 167 -7.05 0.98 -14.17
C LEU A 167 -8.40 0.99 -14.89
N GLY A 168 -8.46 1.49 -16.12
CA GLY A 168 -9.69 1.45 -16.93
C GLY A 168 -10.21 0.03 -17.17
N TYR A 169 -9.30 -0.93 -17.41
CA TYR A 169 -9.66 -2.35 -17.49
C TYR A 169 -10.19 -2.87 -16.15
N ALA A 170 -9.53 -2.59 -15.03
CA ALA A 170 -9.94 -3.06 -13.71
C ALA A 170 -11.34 -2.53 -13.32
N ILE A 171 -11.63 -1.28 -13.63
CA ILE A 171 -12.95 -0.68 -13.40
C ILE A 171 -14.01 -1.39 -14.24
N ALA A 172 -13.76 -1.60 -15.54
CA ALA A 172 -14.70 -2.26 -16.43
C ALA A 172 -14.95 -3.73 -16.05
N GLU A 173 -13.90 -4.45 -15.67
CA GLU A 173 -13.98 -5.84 -15.18
C GLU A 173 -14.78 -5.93 -13.89
N LYS A 174 -14.53 -5.03 -12.94
CA LYS A 174 -15.30 -4.97 -11.68
C LYS A 174 -16.76 -4.68 -11.91
N ALA A 175 -17.08 -3.79 -12.87
CA ALA A 175 -18.47 -3.46 -13.21
C ALA A 175 -19.21 -4.62 -13.91
N ASN A 176 -18.51 -5.45 -14.68
CA ASN A 176 -19.07 -6.55 -15.46
C ASN A 176 -18.10 -7.76 -15.48
N PRO A 177 -18.04 -8.56 -14.41
CA PRO A 177 -17.06 -9.65 -14.28
C PRO A 177 -17.16 -10.72 -15.38
N ASP A 178 -18.35 -10.94 -15.92
CA ASP A 178 -18.62 -11.97 -16.93
C ASP A 178 -18.34 -11.50 -18.36
N LYS A 179 -18.04 -10.22 -18.55
CA LYS A 179 -17.83 -9.66 -19.89
C LYS A 179 -16.34 -9.43 -20.14
N LYS A 180 -15.83 -10.03 -21.22
CA LYS A 180 -14.47 -9.73 -21.66
C LYS A 180 -14.36 -8.24 -22.00
N VAL A 181 -13.51 -7.54 -21.22
CA VAL A 181 -13.24 -6.12 -21.45
C VAL A 181 -12.35 -6.00 -22.69
N SER A 182 -12.77 -5.20 -23.64
CA SER A 182 -11.97 -4.78 -24.78
C SER A 182 -12.29 -3.33 -25.07
N GLY A 183 -11.31 -2.55 -25.44
CA GLY A 183 -11.55 -1.15 -25.74
C GLY A 183 -10.28 -0.43 -26.17
N THR A 184 -10.47 0.72 -26.81
CA THR A 184 -9.39 1.66 -27.08
C THR A 184 -8.95 2.34 -25.79
N TYR A 185 -7.76 2.90 -25.78
CA TYR A 185 -7.26 3.70 -24.63
C TYR A 185 -8.25 4.80 -24.21
N GLU A 186 -8.85 5.47 -25.20
CA GLU A 186 -9.89 6.51 -24.97
C GLU A 186 -11.11 5.94 -24.22
N ALA A 187 -11.61 4.78 -24.64
CA ALA A 187 -12.74 4.13 -23.97
C ALA A 187 -12.39 3.72 -22.52
N LEU A 188 -11.16 3.30 -22.29
CA LEU A 188 -10.69 2.94 -20.95
C LEU A 188 -10.53 4.17 -20.05
N LEU A 189 -10.01 5.28 -20.57
CA LEU A 189 -9.99 6.56 -19.86
C LEU A 189 -11.41 7.05 -19.53
N LYS A 190 -12.36 6.89 -20.47
CA LYS A 190 -13.75 7.22 -20.21
C LYS A 190 -14.31 6.42 -19.04
N ASN A 191 -14.02 5.13 -18.93
CA ASN A 191 -14.45 4.32 -17.79
C ASN A 191 -13.94 4.89 -16.45
N ILE A 192 -12.71 5.46 -16.43
CA ILE A 192 -12.15 6.10 -15.22
C ILE A 192 -12.93 7.36 -14.88
N PHE A 193 -13.20 8.23 -15.87
CA PHE A 193 -13.95 9.46 -15.63
C PHE A 193 -15.39 9.18 -15.19
N ASP A 194 -16.06 8.23 -15.84
CA ASP A 194 -17.42 7.80 -15.45
C ASP A 194 -17.44 7.25 -14.02
N PHE A 195 -16.43 6.45 -13.64
CA PHE A 195 -16.29 5.92 -12.29
C PHE A 195 -16.07 7.02 -11.23
N LEU A 196 -15.33 8.07 -11.59
CA LEU A 196 -15.07 9.21 -10.73
C LEU A 196 -16.22 10.24 -10.73
N GLY A 197 -17.24 10.05 -11.56
CA GLY A 197 -18.33 10.99 -11.71
C GLY A 197 -17.92 12.30 -12.41
N TYR A 198 -16.83 12.30 -13.18
CA TYR A 198 -16.42 13.44 -13.98
C TYR A 198 -17.02 13.36 -15.37
N GLU A 199 -17.73 14.41 -15.78
CA GLU A 199 -18.06 14.58 -17.18
C GLU A 199 -16.81 15.06 -17.93
N PRO A 200 -16.36 14.36 -18.99
CA PRO A 200 -15.26 14.83 -19.80
C PRO A 200 -15.65 16.16 -20.48
N VAL A 201 -14.99 17.24 -20.08
CA VAL A 201 -15.14 18.51 -20.76
C VAL A 201 -14.56 18.34 -22.16
N SER A 202 -15.39 18.43 -23.17
CA SER A 202 -14.94 18.39 -24.56
C SER A 202 -14.12 19.65 -24.87
N TYR A 203 -12.80 19.50 -24.89
CA TYR A 203 -11.88 20.55 -25.32
C TYR A 203 -11.92 20.67 -26.84
N THR A 204 -13.06 21.13 -27.40
CA THR A 204 -13.20 21.37 -28.84
C THR A 204 -12.57 22.69 -29.32
N HIS A 205 -11.85 23.43 -28.45
CA HIS A 205 -11.31 24.74 -28.79
C HIS A 205 -9.84 24.92 -28.40
N LEU A 206 -8.98 23.95 -28.73
CA LEU A 206 -7.56 24.24 -28.95
C LEU A 206 -7.31 24.31 -30.47
N THR A 207 -7.83 25.35 -31.12
CA THR A 207 -7.30 25.81 -32.39
C THR A 207 -6.00 26.55 -32.10
N LEU A 208 -4.87 25.89 -32.41
CA LEU A 208 -3.59 26.55 -32.56
C LEU A 208 -3.57 27.34 -33.86
#